data_7d49d10a27b868bb63dddafb67722d5b
#
_entry.id   7d49d10a27b868bb63dddafb67722d5b
#
_cell.length_a   1.000
_cell.length_b   1.000
_cell.length_c   1.000
_cell.angle_alpha   90.00
_cell.angle_beta   90.00
_cell.angle_gamma   90.00
#
_symmetry.space_group_name_H-M   'P 1'
#
loop_
_entity.id
_entity.type
_entity.pdbx_description
1 polymer ?
#
loop_
_entity_poly.entity_id
_entity_poly.type
_entity_poly.pdbx_seq_one_letter_code
_entity_poly.pdbx_strand_id
1 'polypeptide(L)'
;MSKSMDTICVHGKEHAVKDQNYAISYPIYQTASFSHLTPGHNPNGFGYTRESNPTRGLLEETVSALEGACDTVAFASGMAAVAAVFEYFKPRDHVICGEDLYGGVVRLAAVISAKNNIEVEYVDTSDLQALKAAVRENTKAIYFE
;
A
#
# COMPACT_ATOMS: atom_id res chain seq x y z
N MET A 1 -21.67 5.95 -15.36
CA MET A 1 -21.63 7.14 -14.49
C MET A 1 -20.59 6.85 -13.39
N SER A 2 -19.65 7.77 -13.14
CA SER A 2 -18.74 7.64 -12.00
C SER A 2 -19.54 7.75 -10.70
N LYS A 3 -19.31 6.85 -9.74
CA LYS A 3 -19.93 6.94 -8.41
C LYS A 3 -19.35 8.14 -7.65
N SER A 4 -20.16 8.75 -6.77
CA SER A 4 -19.65 9.75 -5.83
C SER A 4 -18.74 9.10 -4.78
N MET A 5 -17.87 9.89 -4.14
CA MET A 5 -17.00 9.43 -3.05
C MET A 5 -17.81 8.78 -1.92
N ASP A 6 -18.90 9.40 -1.50
CA ASP A 6 -19.82 8.86 -0.48
C ASP A 6 -20.37 7.48 -0.87
N THR A 7 -20.72 7.30 -2.14
CA THR A 7 -21.22 6.00 -2.65
C THR A 7 -20.12 4.95 -2.61
N ILE A 8 -18.88 5.31 -2.95
CA ILE A 8 -17.73 4.39 -2.90
C ILE A 8 -17.41 4.00 -1.46
N CYS A 9 -17.45 4.94 -0.50
CA CYS A 9 -17.25 4.64 0.91
C CYS A 9 -18.22 3.60 1.47
N VAL A 10 -19.48 3.65 1.03
CA VAL A 10 -20.54 2.75 1.54
C VAL A 10 -20.59 1.42 0.79
N HIS A 11 -20.35 1.42 -0.52
CA HIS A 11 -20.63 0.26 -1.39
C HIS A 11 -19.40 -0.29 -2.12
N GLY A 12 -18.22 0.31 -1.93
CA GLY A 12 -17.03 -0.03 -2.71
C GLY A 12 -17.09 0.46 -4.17
N LYS A 13 -16.08 0.15 -4.95
CA LYS A 13 -15.92 0.58 -6.35
C LYS A 13 -17.03 0.08 -7.25
N GLU A 14 -17.35 -1.17 -7.14
CA GLU A 14 -18.46 -1.80 -7.84
C GLU A 14 -19.42 -2.39 -6.81
N HIS A 15 -20.66 -2.68 -7.18
CA HIS A 15 -21.52 -3.55 -6.36
C HIS A 15 -20.95 -4.97 -6.42
N ALA A 16 -19.75 -5.10 -5.89
CA ALA A 16 -18.90 -6.27 -6.04
C ALA A 16 -19.28 -7.39 -5.09
N VAL A 17 -20.42 -7.29 -4.44
CA VAL A 17 -20.94 -8.47 -3.78
C VAL A 17 -21.70 -9.30 -4.81
N LYS A 18 -20.95 -9.96 -5.65
CA LYS A 18 -21.41 -11.22 -6.23
C LYS A 18 -21.31 -12.32 -5.14
N ASP A 19 -21.75 -11.98 -3.94
CA ASP A 19 -22.04 -12.97 -2.92
C ASP A 19 -23.22 -13.79 -3.43
N GLN A 20 -23.08 -15.11 -3.38
CA GLN A 20 -24.14 -16.05 -3.80
C GLN A 20 -25.45 -15.84 -3.03
N ASN A 21 -25.41 -15.16 -1.89
CA ASN A 21 -26.53 -14.88 -1.02
C ASN A 21 -27.11 -13.45 -1.19
N TYR A 22 -26.59 -12.64 -2.11
CA TYR A 22 -27.03 -11.26 -2.36
C TYR A 22 -27.00 -10.37 -1.09
N ALA A 23 -26.01 -10.57 -0.23
CA ALA A 23 -25.86 -9.75 0.97
C ALA A 23 -25.57 -8.29 0.61
N ILE A 24 -26.22 -7.33 1.29
CA ILE A 24 -26.01 -5.90 1.07
C ILE A 24 -24.62 -5.48 1.59
N SER A 25 -24.21 -6.04 2.76
CA SER A 25 -22.87 -5.84 3.32
C SER A 25 -21.96 -6.97 2.88
N TYR A 26 -20.72 -6.63 2.57
CA TYR A 26 -19.75 -7.63 2.15
C TYR A 26 -19.42 -8.62 3.29
N PRO A 27 -19.38 -9.94 3.03
CA PRO A 27 -19.05 -10.94 4.04
C PRO A 27 -17.61 -10.82 4.54
N ILE A 28 -17.40 -11.11 5.81
CA ILE A 28 -16.05 -11.23 6.38
C ILE A 28 -15.61 -12.69 6.28
N TYR A 29 -14.57 -12.94 5.50
CA TYR A 29 -13.99 -14.27 5.32
C TYR A 29 -12.94 -14.54 6.41
N GLN A 30 -13.37 -15.08 7.54
CA GLN A 30 -12.50 -15.48 8.66
C GLN A 30 -11.97 -16.89 8.46
N THR A 31 -11.14 -17.09 7.47
CA THR A 31 -10.51 -18.37 7.19
C THR A 31 -9.04 -18.22 6.87
N ALA A 32 -8.21 -19.19 7.24
CA ALA A 32 -6.81 -19.25 6.88
C ALA A 32 -6.60 -19.86 5.49
N SER A 33 -7.41 -20.85 5.13
CA SER A 33 -7.24 -21.62 3.89
C SER A 33 -8.56 -21.74 3.14
N PHE A 34 -8.46 -21.81 1.83
CA PHE A 34 -9.59 -22.04 0.93
C PHE A 34 -9.47 -23.43 0.29
N SER A 35 -10.61 -24.06 0.02
CA SER A 35 -10.62 -25.41 -0.58
C SER A 35 -10.14 -25.37 -2.02
N HIS A 36 -9.25 -26.29 -2.35
CA HIS A 36 -8.83 -26.61 -3.71
C HIS A 36 -9.72 -27.74 -4.23
N LEU A 37 -10.52 -27.48 -5.24
CA LEU A 37 -11.37 -28.52 -5.85
C LEU A 37 -10.54 -29.56 -6.60
N THR A 38 -9.38 -29.13 -7.13
CA THR A 38 -8.39 -29.98 -7.77
C THR A 38 -7.01 -29.58 -7.28
N PRO A 39 -6.07 -30.51 -7.05
CA PRO A 39 -4.71 -30.16 -6.63
C PRO A 39 -4.08 -29.11 -7.55
N GLY A 40 -3.57 -28.03 -6.96
CA GLY A 40 -2.94 -26.94 -7.68
C GLY A 40 -3.88 -25.97 -8.42
N HIS A 41 -5.21 -26.14 -8.30
CA HIS A 41 -6.17 -25.26 -8.93
C HIS A 41 -7.12 -24.60 -7.92
N ASN A 42 -7.09 -23.27 -7.88
CA ASN A 42 -7.96 -22.42 -7.07
C ASN A 42 -9.01 -21.76 -7.96
N PRO A 43 -10.23 -22.25 -8.03
CA PRO A 43 -11.23 -21.75 -8.97
C PRO A 43 -11.60 -20.28 -8.75
N ASN A 44 -11.47 -19.79 -7.52
CA ASN A 44 -11.80 -18.40 -7.15
C ASN A 44 -10.55 -17.51 -6.94
N GLY A 45 -9.34 -18.03 -7.22
CA GLY A 45 -8.08 -17.28 -7.04
C GLY A 45 -7.58 -17.21 -5.60
N PHE A 46 -8.31 -17.76 -4.62
CA PHE A 46 -7.94 -17.75 -3.20
C PHE A 46 -7.43 -19.11 -2.75
N GLY A 47 -6.23 -19.17 -2.19
CA GLY A 47 -5.65 -20.39 -1.64
C GLY A 47 -5.41 -20.28 -0.14
N TYR A 48 -4.75 -19.22 0.28
CA TYR A 48 -4.37 -18.97 1.66
C TYR A 48 -4.45 -17.48 1.99
N THR A 49 -5.01 -17.14 3.15
CA THR A 49 -5.31 -15.74 3.54
C THR A 49 -4.09 -14.81 3.57
N ARG A 50 -2.90 -15.31 3.89
CA ARG A 50 -1.66 -14.51 3.85
C ARG A 50 -1.37 -14.02 2.43
N GLU A 51 -1.67 -14.81 1.41
CA GLU A 51 -1.46 -14.45 0.00
C GLU A 51 -2.61 -13.58 -0.51
N SER A 52 -3.84 -14.06 -0.35
CA SER A 52 -5.05 -13.36 -0.82
C SER A 52 -6.27 -13.72 0.03
N ASN A 53 -7.15 -12.74 0.24
CA ASN A 53 -8.40 -12.93 0.97
C ASN A 53 -9.46 -11.99 0.40
N PRO A 54 -10.71 -12.45 0.15
CA PRO A 54 -11.76 -11.60 -0.43
C PRO A 54 -12.03 -10.33 0.36
N THR A 55 -12.01 -10.40 1.70
CA THR A 55 -12.25 -9.22 2.56
C THR A 55 -11.14 -8.19 2.43
N ARG A 56 -9.87 -8.62 2.40
CA ARG A 56 -8.74 -7.72 2.19
C ARG A 56 -8.75 -7.14 0.78
N GLY A 57 -9.03 -7.93 -0.24
CA GLY A 57 -9.15 -7.48 -1.61
C GLY A 57 -10.21 -6.39 -1.79
N LEU A 58 -11.36 -6.52 -1.11
CA LEU A 58 -12.39 -5.48 -1.12
C LEU A 58 -11.89 -4.15 -0.51
N LEU A 59 -11.13 -4.22 0.61
CA LEU A 59 -10.52 -3.03 1.20
C LEU A 59 -9.56 -2.37 0.21
N GLU A 60 -8.67 -3.15 -0.39
CA GLU A 60 -7.67 -2.70 -1.36
C GLU A 60 -8.34 -2.05 -2.58
N GLU A 61 -9.36 -2.68 -3.16
CA GLU A 61 -10.14 -2.12 -4.27
C GLU A 61 -10.87 -0.81 -3.89
N THR A 62 -11.43 -0.75 -2.68
CA THR A 62 -12.15 0.44 -2.20
C THR A 62 -11.19 1.62 -2.03
N VAL A 63 -10.04 1.40 -1.40
CA VAL A 63 -9.02 2.44 -1.23
C VAL A 63 -8.47 2.89 -2.59
N SER A 64 -8.18 1.95 -3.50
CA SER A 64 -7.78 2.29 -4.88
C SER A 64 -8.78 3.20 -5.57
N ALA A 65 -10.08 2.91 -5.39
CA ALA A 65 -11.13 3.72 -6.00
C ALA A 65 -11.25 5.13 -5.39
N LEU A 66 -11.00 5.26 -4.09
CA LEU A 66 -11.05 6.55 -3.38
C LEU A 66 -9.84 7.42 -3.73
N GLU A 67 -8.67 6.81 -3.83
CA GLU A 67 -7.40 7.49 -4.17
C GLU A 67 -7.21 7.70 -5.69
N GLY A 68 -8.06 7.12 -6.54
CA GLY A 68 -7.87 7.12 -7.98
C GLY A 68 -6.63 6.34 -8.43
N ALA A 69 -6.18 5.39 -7.60
CA ALA A 69 -5.02 4.57 -7.83
C ALA A 69 -5.33 3.39 -8.76
N CYS A 70 -4.30 2.86 -9.42
CA CYS A 70 -4.42 1.65 -10.24
C CYS A 70 -4.50 0.40 -9.37
N ASP A 71 -3.90 0.42 -8.17
CA ASP A 71 -3.91 -0.69 -7.22
C ASP A 71 -3.56 -0.20 -5.81
N THR A 72 -3.85 -1.02 -4.80
CA THR A 72 -3.55 -0.80 -3.37
C THR A 72 -3.12 -2.11 -2.74
N VAL A 73 -2.17 -2.06 -1.85
CA VAL A 73 -1.73 -3.21 -1.05
C VAL A 73 -1.88 -2.90 0.44
N ALA A 74 -2.67 -3.70 1.15
CA ALA A 74 -2.87 -3.54 2.58
C ALA A 74 -1.83 -4.32 3.39
N PHE A 75 -1.28 -3.66 4.42
CA PHE A 75 -0.33 -4.23 5.36
C PHE A 75 -0.90 -4.30 6.77
N ALA A 76 -0.35 -5.16 7.62
CA ALA A 76 -0.78 -5.32 9.01
C ALA A 76 -0.44 -4.11 9.91
N SER A 77 0.43 -3.21 9.46
CA SER A 77 0.78 -1.96 10.15
C SER A 77 1.33 -0.92 9.17
N GLY A 78 1.24 0.37 9.53
CA GLY A 78 1.84 1.45 8.76
C GLY A 78 3.36 1.26 8.57
N MET A 79 4.08 0.83 9.61
CA MET A 79 5.52 0.55 9.49
C MET A 79 5.85 -0.59 8.52
N ALA A 80 4.96 -1.57 8.37
CA ALA A 80 5.14 -2.62 7.36
C ALA A 80 4.95 -2.05 5.94
N ALA A 81 4.00 -1.15 5.74
CA ALA A 81 3.80 -0.45 4.48
C ALA A 81 5.01 0.43 4.14
N VAL A 82 5.50 1.22 5.10
CA VAL A 82 6.70 2.05 4.92
C VAL A 82 7.92 1.19 4.57
N ALA A 83 8.13 0.07 5.28
CA ALA A 83 9.23 -0.84 4.99
C ALA A 83 9.17 -1.38 3.56
N ALA A 84 7.98 -1.74 3.06
CA ALA A 84 7.80 -2.20 1.69
C ALA A 84 8.15 -1.12 0.66
N VAL A 85 7.85 0.15 0.93
CA VAL A 85 8.25 1.28 0.07
C VAL A 85 9.78 1.41 0.03
N PHE A 86 10.44 1.35 1.19
CA PHE A 86 11.91 1.48 1.24
C PHE A 86 12.64 0.28 0.62
N GLU A 87 12.08 -0.93 0.68
CA GLU A 87 12.64 -2.12 0.02
C GLU A 87 12.55 -2.07 -1.52
N TYR A 88 11.74 -1.16 -2.08
CA TYR A 88 11.65 -0.96 -3.53
C TYR A 88 12.89 -0.29 -4.11
N PHE A 89 13.61 0.53 -3.33
CA PHE A 89 14.77 1.28 -3.80
C PHE A 89 16.01 0.40 -3.95
N LYS A 90 16.83 0.75 -4.95
CA LYS A 90 18.07 0.05 -5.30
C LYS A 90 19.28 0.76 -4.67
N PRO A 91 20.43 0.07 -4.56
CA PRO A 91 21.67 0.70 -4.12
C PRO A 91 21.99 1.97 -4.91
N ARG A 92 22.32 3.05 -4.20
CA ARG A 92 22.60 4.39 -4.73
C ARG A 92 21.38 5.17 -5.21
N ASP A 93 20.16 4.66 -5.06
CA ASP A 93 18.99 5.50 -5.21
C ASP A 93 18.95 6.54 -4.08
N HIS A 94 18.60 7.76 -4.43
CA HIS A 94 18.45 8.87 -3.49
C HIS A 94 16.97 9.07 -3.13
N VAL A 95 16.69 9.19 -1.82
CA VAL A 95 15.37 9.43 -1.25
C VAL A 95 15.44 10.67 -0.37
N ILE A 96 14.64 11.67 -0.71
CA ILE A 96 14.47 12.86 0.14
C ILE A 96 13.38 12.54 1.17
N CYS A 97 13.68 12.71 2.44
CA CYS A 97 12.74 12.56 3.54
C CYS A 97 12.45 13.91 4.19
N GLY A 98 11.21 14.14 4.62
CA GLY A 98 10.87 15.28 5.45
C GLY A 98 11.62 15.22 6.79
N GLU A 99 11.92 16.38 7.39
CA GLU A 99 12.54 16.43 8.72
C GLU A 99 11.55 16.03 9.83
N ASP A 100 10.26 16.31 9.61
CA ASP A 100 9.18 16.02 10.58
C ASP A 100 8.49 14.70 10.25
N LEU A 101 9.15 13.59 10.56
CA LEU A 101 8.65 12.24 10.35
C LEU A 101 8.42 11.50 11.67
N TYR A 102 7.51 10.55 11.64
CA TYR A 102 7.37 9.60 12.73
C TYR A 102 8.71 8.92 13.05
N GLY A 103 9.12 8.95 14.33
CA GLY A 103 10.44 8.42 14.76
C GLY A 103 10.70 6.95 14.40
N GLY A 104 9.66 6.15 14.15
CA GLY A 104 9.77 4.80 13.61
C GLY A 104 10.30 4.77 12.18
N VAL A 105 9.84 5.71 11.34
CA VAL A 105 10.30 5.86 9.96
C VAL A 105 11.76 6.30 9.91
N VAL A 106 12.15 7.27 10.73
CA VAL A 106 13.54 7.73 10.81
C VAL A 106 14.48 6.57 11.17
N ARG A 107 14.12 5.76 12.19
CA ARG A 107 14.92 4.57 12.57
C ARG A 107 14.98 3.52 11.46
N LEU A 108 13.84 3.26 10.80
CA LEU A 108 13.77 2.30 9.70
C LEU A 108 14.62 2.77 8.51
N ALA A 109 14.48 4.03 8.10
CA ALA A 109 15.24 4.62 7.01
C ALA A 109 16.75 4.54 7.26
N ALA A 110 17.21 4.84 8.49
CA ALA A 110 18.61 4.71 8.86
C ALA A 110 19.14 3.27 8.75
N VAL A 111 18.36 2.27 9.18
CA VAL A 111 18.73 0.85 9.09
C VAL A 111 18.76 0.36 7.65
N ILE A 112 17.71 0.66 6.89
CA ILE A 112 17.58 0.20 5.49
C ILE A 112 18.60 0.89 4.59
N SER A 113 18.81 2.21 4.75
CA SER A 113 19.80 2.94 3.96
C SER A 113 21.21 2.38 4.15
N ALA A 114 21.61 2.10 5.39
CA ALA A 114 22.91 1.49 5.69
C ALA A 114 23.03 0.07 5.11
N LYS A 115 21.95 -0.76 5.22
CA LYS A 115 21.93 -2.14 4.73
C LYS A 115 21.93 -2.23 3.22
N ASN A 116 21.10 -1.41 2.55
CA ASN A 116 20.84 -1.52 1.11
C ASN A 116 21.62 -0.49 0.29
N ASN A 117 22.49 0.31 0.92
CA ASN A 117 23.28 1.37 0.28
C ASN A 117 22.39 2.40 -0.47
N ILE A 118 21.31 2.85 0.18
CA ILE A 118 20.40 3.89 -0.29
C ILE A 118 20.84 5.23 0.33
N GLU A 119 20.81 6.30 -0.45
CA GLU A 119 21.10 7.65 0.01
C GLU A 119 19.82 8.30 0.54
N VAL A 120 19.77 8.60 1.84
CA VAL A 120 18.64 9.30 2.47
C VAL A 120 19.10 10.70 2.89
N GLU A 121 18.39 11.72 2.43
CA GLU A 121 18.61 13.11 2.79
C GLU A 121 17.35 13.67 3.46
N TYR A 122 17.51 14.34 4.61
CA TYR A 122 16.41 14.97 5.32
C TYR A 122 16.35 16.46 4.96
N VAL A 123 15.15 16.96 4.64
CA VAL A 123 14.92 18.31 4.17
C VAL A 123 13.62 18.85 4.77
N ASP A 124 13.59 20.13 5.13
CA ASP A 124 12.33 20.81 5.42
C ASP A 124 11.45 20.85 4.15
N THR A 125 10.46 19.97 4.10
CA THR A 125 9.55 19.86 2.94
C THR A 125 8.56 21.02 2.82
N SER A 126 8.47 21.89 3.82
CA SER A 126 7.71 23.14 3.74
C SER A 126 8.47 24.23 2.96
N ASP A 127 9.79 24.14 2.87
CA ASP A 127 10.62 25.00 2.02
C ASP A 127 10.80 24.37 0.62
N LEU A 128 9.98 24.82 -0.33
CA LEU A 128 10.04 24.35 -1.72
C LEU A 128 11.37 24.66 -2.42
N GLN A 129 12.13 25.66 -1.96
CA GLN A 129 13.43 25.97 -2.55
C GLN A 129 14.49 24.97 -2.06
N ALA A 130 14.49 24.67 -0.76
CA ALA A 130 15.34 23.63 -0.18
C ALA A 130 15.05 22.27 -0.82
N LEU A 131 13.76 21.91 -0.94
CA LEU A 131 13.33 20.67 -1.58
C LEU A 131 13.81 20.56 -3.04
N LYS A 132 13.65 21.63 -3.83
CA LYS A 132 14.15 21.66 -5.21
C LYS A 132 15.67 21.53 -5.30
N ALA A 133 16.40 22.17 -4.38
CA ALA A 133 17.86 22.13 -4.35
C ALA A 133 18.39 20.73 -3.97
N ALA A 134 17.64 19.95 -3.18
CA ALA A 134 18.00 18.58 -2.78
C ALA A 134 17.78 17.55 -3.89
N VAL A 135 16.98 17.85 -4.92
CA VAL A 135 16.72 16.89 -6.02
C VAL A 135 17.99 16.69 -6.85
N ARG A 136 18.36 15.42 -7.03
CA ARG A 136 19.52 14.94 -7.81
C ARG A 136 19.08 14.03 -8.94
N GLU A 137 20.00 13.72 -9.86
CA GLU A 137 19.73 12.81 -10.98
C GLU A 137 19.27 11.41 -10.50
N ASN A 138 19.84 10.94 -9.40
CA ASN A 138 19.50 9.67 -8.77
C ASN A 138 18.35 9.75 -7.76
N THR A 139 17.67 10.87 -7.59
CA THR A 139 16.49 10.99 -6.71
C THR A 139 15.33 10.17 -7.28
N LYS A 140 14.79 9.26 -6.48
CA LYS A 140 13.69 8.36 -6.86
C LYS A 140 12.39 8.67 -6.13
N ALA A 141 12.47 9.22 -4.94
CA ALA A 141 11.30 9.54 -4.15
C ALA A 141 11.51 10.75 -3.24
N ILE A 142 10.39 11.36 -2.89
CA ILE A 142 10.25 12.33 -1.81
C ILE A 142 9.23 11.71 -0.85
N TYR A 143 9.64 11.46 0.39
CA TYR A 143 8.81 10.88 1.44
C TYR A 143 8.52 11.93 2.52
N PHE A 144 7.26 12.12 2.83
CA PHE A 144 6.78 13.02 3.89
C PHE A 144 5.48 12.48 4.51
N GLU A 145 5.15 12.92 5.71
CA GLU A 145 3.93 12.57 6.46
C GLU A 145 3.12 13.80 6.81
#